data_79d4172476974e38045b4efb59095c46
#
_entry.id   79d4172476974e38045b4efb59095c46
#
_cell.length_a   1.000
_cell.length_b   1.000
_cell.length_c   1.000
_cell.angle_alpha   90.00
_cell.angle_beta   90.00
_cell.angle_gamma   90.00
#
_symmetry.space_group_name_H-M   'P 1'
#
loop_
_entity.id
_entity.type
_entity.pdbx_description
1 polymer ?
#
loop_
_entity_poly.entity_id
_entity_poly.type
_entity_poly.pdbx_seq_one_letter_code
_entity_poly.pdbx_strand_id
1 'polypeptide(L)'
;MAGYKILQAQEKGIYVLKFVGEIRLNLCSTLDNLVESITQDPSFRTVVIDLSETEVIDSTTLGLLAKIALAAKKQSGCTPSLISTHPDITRIIGSMGFDSIFIIVSEPVSSMERLEEIPELKASEQQVRDKVLEAHKILMGMNGRNREEFKNLVHALECEETG
;
A
#
# COMPACT_ATOMS: atom_id res chain seq x y z
N MET A 1 7.43 19.98 -10.62
CA MET A 1 6.45 19.84 -9.57
C MET A 1 6.25 18.42 -9.18
N ALA A 2 6.54 18.14 -7.94
CA ALA A 2 6.31 16.80 -7.43
C ALA A 2 4.81 16.54 -7.44
N GLY A 3 4.38 15.66 -8.30
CA GLY A 3 2.98 15.32 -8.42
C GLY A 3 2.55 14.21 -7.49
N TYR A 4 3.09 14.12 -6.25
CA TYR A 4 2.73 13.03 -5.35
C TYR A 4 2.77 13.46 -3.89
N LYS A 5 1.87 12.89 -3.11
CA LYS A 5 1.89 13.02 -1.64
C LYS A 5 1.00 11.96 -0.99
N ILE A 6 1.25 11.70 0.28
CA ILE A 6 0.42 10.83 1.11
C ILE A 6 -0.21 11.70 2.20
N LEU A 7 -1.52 11.61 2.33
CA LEU A 7 -2.29 12.31 3.36
C LEU A 7 -2.86 11.30 4.34
N GLN A 8 -2.93 11.67 5.61
CA GLN A 8 -3.42 10.79 6.66
C GLN A 8 -4.42 11.50 7.55
N ALA A 9 -5.44 10.77 7.95
CA ALA A 9 -6.32 11.14 9.06
C ALA A 9 -6.52 9.90 9.94
N GLN A 10 -6.84 10.12 11.21
CA GLN A 10 -7.07 9.02 12.14
C GLN A 10 -8.13 9.42 13.13
N GLU A 11 -9.09 8.53 13.38
CA GLU A 11 -10.11 8.72 14.39
C GLU A 11 -10.52 7.36 14.96
N LYS A 12 -10.36 7.21 16.28
CA LYS A 12 -10.81 6.00 17.00
C LYS A 12 -10.28 4.68 16.43
N GLY A 13 -9.02 4.69 16.03
CA GLY A 13 -8.37 3.49 15.48
C GLY A 13 -8.64 3.26 14.00
N ILE A 14 -9.43 4.11 13.36
CA ILE A 14 -9.67 4.04 11.92
C ILE A 14 -8.74 5.04 11.23
N TYR A 15 -7.87 4.52 10.39
CA TYR A 15 -6.92 5.34 9.63
C TYR A 15 -7.41 5.55 8.21
N VAL A 16 -7.23 6.74 7.69
CA VAL A 16 -7.50 7.04 6.29
C VAL A 16 -6.18 7.46 5.66
N LEU A 17 -5.77 6.78 4.61
CA LEU A 17 -4.57 7.09 3.85
C LEU A 17 -4.98 7.46 2.44
N LYS A 18 -4.70 8.69 2.03
CA LYS A 18 -5.01 9.16 0.68
C LYS A 18 -3.71 9.36 -0.09
N PHE A 19 -3.65 8.77 -1.27
CA PHE A 19 -2.48 8.84 -2.14
C PHE A 19 -2.80 9.72 -3.33
N VAL A 20 -2.01 10.78 -3.51
CA VAL A 20 -2.25 11.77 -4.57
C VAL A 20 -1.10 11.72 -5.57
N GLY A 21 -1.45 11.62 -6.85
CA GLY A 21 -0.50 11.72 -7.96
C GLY A 21 0.15 10.41 -8.35
N GLU A 22 1.42 10.47 -8.72
CA GLU A 22 2.20 9.31 -9.14
C GLU A 22 2.89 8.66 -7.96
N ILE A 23 2.39 7.53 -7.51
CA ILE A 23 2.91 6.84 -6.34
C ILE A 23 3.81 5.70 -6.79
N ARG A 24 5.09 5.84 -6.53
CA ARG A 24 6.12 4.90 -6.98
C ARG A 24 7.03 4.52 -5.81
N LEU A 25 8.00 3.68 -6.10
CA LEU A 25 8.92 3.15 -5.10
C LEU A 25 9.74 4.23 -4.36
N ASN A 26 9.80 5.45 -4.89
CA ASN A 26 10.42 6.58 -4.18
C ASN A 26 9.72 6.89 -2.83
N LEU A 27 8.47 6.48 -2.67
CA LEU A 27 7.72 6.66 -1.42
C LEU A 27 7.69 5.39 -0.56
N CYS A 28 8.39 4.31 -0.96
CA CYS A 28 8.27 3.04 -0.28
C CYS A 28 8.71 3.09 1.19
N SER A 29 9.78 3.82 1.51
CA SER A 29 10.23 3.93 2.90
C SER A 29 9.29 4.78 3.73
N THR A 30 8.75 5.85 3.16
CA THR A 30 7.73 6.68 3.82
C THR A 30 6.51 5.83 4.14
N LEU A 31 6.01 5.09 3.16
CA LEU A 31 4.84 4.24 3.33
C LEU A 31 5.11 3.11 4.32
N ASP A 32 6.26 2.45 4.23
CA ASP A 32 6.58 1.36 5.14
C ASP A 32 6.67 1.83 6.60
N ASN A 33 7.29 2.98 6.82
CA ASN A 33 7.35 3.58 8.14
C ASN A 33 5.95 3.89 8.68
N LEU A 34 5.08 4.39 7.81
CA LEU A 34 3.70 4.66 8.15
C LEU A 34 2.93 3.37 8.49
N VAL A 35 3.11 2.33 7.71
CA VAL A 35 2.50 1.02 7.97
C VAL A 35 2.95 0.48 9.33
N GLU A 36 4.24 0.55 9.63
CA GLU A 36 4.75 0.11 10.94
C GLU A 36 4.15 0.92 12.08
N SER A 37 4.09 2.23 11.94
CA SER A 37 3.52 3.12 12.95
C SER A 37 2.06 2.78 13.23
N ILE A 38 1.29 2.56 12.18
CA ILE A 38 -0.14 2.23 12.29
C ILE A 38 -0.34 0.86 12.93
N THR A 39 0.41 -0.14 12.49
CA THR A 39 0.23 -1.51 13.00
C THR A 39 0.71 -1.67 14.43
N GLN A 40 1.58 -0.79 14.92
CA GLN A 40 2.02 -0.79 16.31
C GLN A 40 1.08 -0.04 17.25
N ASP A 41 0.13 0.70 16.71
CA ASP A 41 -0.88 1.39 17.51
C ASP A 41 -1.86 0.36 18.08
N PRO A 42 -1.93 0.20 19.42
CA PRO A 42 -2.84 -0.78 20.03
C PRO A 42 -4.32 -0.51 19.71
N SER A 43 -4.66 0.73 19.38
CA SER A 43 -6.03 1.10 19.02
C SER A 43 -6.37 0.88 17.56
N PHE A 44 -5.40 0.46 16.74
CA PHE A 44 -5.61 0.24 15.31
C PHE A 44 -6.69 -0.80 15.06
N ARG A 45 -7.71 -0.43 14.31
CA ARG A 45 -8.81 -1.30 13.94
C ARG A 45 -8.83 -1.61 12.46
N THR A 46 -8.82 -0.57 11.64
CA THR A 46 -8.87 -0.74 10.19
C THR A 46 -8.35 0.51 9.48
N VAL A 47 -8.23 0.40 8.18
CA VAL A 47 -7.73 1.48 7.34
C VAL A 47 -8.64 1.64 6.12
N VAL A 48 -8.79 2.88 5.68
CA VAL A 48 -9.40 3.20 4.39
C VAL A 48 -8.28 3.73 3.50
N ILE A 49 -8.03 3.05 2.41
CA ILE A 49 -7.04 3.47 1.41
C ILE A 49 -7.79 4.22 0.32
N ASP A 50 -7.45 5.47 0.11
CA ASP A 50 -8.12 6.30 -0.90
C ASP A 50 -7.18 6.54 -2.09
N LEU A 51 -7.49 5.91 -3.21
CA LEU A 51 -6.75 6.04 -4.46
C LEU A 51 -7.49 6.90 -5.48
N SER A 52 -8.50 7.67 -5.05
CA SER A 52 -9.31 8.46 -5.98
C SER A 52 -8.53 9.55 -6.71
N GLU A 53 -7.43 10.03 -6.15
CA GLU A 53 -6.54 11.00 -6.80
C GLU A 53 -5.19 10.41 -7.17
N THR A 54 -5.09 9.10 -7.19
CA THR A 54 -3.87 8.39 -7.61
C THR A 54 -3.86 8.26 -9.13
N GLU A 55 -2.80 8.73 -9.77
CA GLU A 55 -2.64 8.65 -11.22
C GLU A 55 -1.89 7.39 -11.65
N VAL A 56 -0.84 7.05 -10.90
CA VAL A 56 0.01 5.88 -11.17
C VAL A 56 0.34 5.23 -9.84
N ILE A 57 0.34 3.91 -9.80
CA ILE A 57 0.75 3.16 -8.63
C ILE A 57 1.56 1.94 -9.07
N ASP A 58 2.70 1.70 -8.42
CA ASP A 58 3.54 0.56 -8.78
C ASP A 58 3.30 -0.64 -7.86
N SER A 59 3.86 -1.79 -8.24
CA SER A 59 3.65 -3.03 -7.49
C SER A 59 4.32 -3.02 -6.11
N THR A 60 5.39 -2.26 -5.93
CA THR A 60 6.00 -2.14 -4.60
C THR A 60 5.04 -1.47 -3.63
N THR A 61 4.42 -0.37 -4.05
CA THR A 61 3.41 0.31 -3.25
C THR A 61 2.23 -0.61 -2.97
N LEU A 62 1.75 -1.34 -3.99
CA LEU A 62 0.65 -2.28 -3.81
C LEU A 62 0.99 -3.37 -2.78
N GLY A 63 2.21 -3.89 -2.80
CA GLY A 63 2.63 -4.88 -1.82
C GLY A 63 2.61 -4.33 -0.39
N LEU A 64 2.98 -3.08 -0.19
CA LEU A 64 2.92 -2.45 1.13
C LEU A 64 1.48 -2.16 1.56
N LEU A 65 0.59 -1.82 0.62
CA LEU A 65 -0.84 -1.71 0.93
C LEU A 65 -1.43 -3.06 1.33
N ALA A 66 -1.01 -4.13 0.68
CA ALA A 66 -1.42 -5.48 1.07
C ALA A 66 -0.95 -5.81 2.49
N LYS A 67 0.27 -5.40 2.85
CA LYS A 67 0.81 -5.60 4.19
C LYS A 67 -0.09 -5.00 5.27
N ILE A 68 -0.54 -3.75 5.06
CA ILE A 68 -1.41 -3.11 6.06
C ILE A 68 -2.80 -3.77 6.11
N ALA A 69 -3.32 -4.20 4.96
CA ALA A 69 -4.61 -4.89 4.91
C ALA A 69 -4.58 -6.21 5.68
N LEU A 70 -3.52 -6.99 5.49
CA LEU A 70 -3.35 -8.26 6.19
C LEU A 70 -3.16 -8.04 7.69
N ALA A 71 -2.44 -6.99 8.08
CA ALA A 71 -2.27 -6.64 9.49
C ALA A 71 -3.60 -6.23 10.13
N ALA A 72 -4.42 -5.44 9.43
CA ALA A 72 -5.74 -5.04 9.93
C ALA A 72 -6.63 -6.25 10.17
N LYS A 73 -6.66 -7.17 9.22
CA LYS A 73 -7.46 -8.39 9.33
C LYS A 73 -7.03 -9.24 10.51
N LYS A 74 -5.72 -9.39 10.69
CA LYS A 74 -5.15 -10.19 11.77
C LYS A 74 -5.42 -9.55 13.14
N GLN A 75 -5.30 -8.23 13.24
CA GLN A 75 -5.37 -7.51 14.51
C GLN A 75 -6.80 -7.29 15.00
N SER A 76 -7.72 -6.95 14.11
CA SER A 76 -9.10 -6.62 14.48
C SER A 76 -10.15 -7.47 13.80
N GLY A 77 -9.77 -8.31 12.84
CA GLY A 77 -10.72 -9.11 12.06
C GLY A 77 -11.47 -8.30 11.00
N CYS A 78 -11.21 -7.01 10.89
CA CYS A 78 -11.90 -6.14 9.94
C CYS A 78 -11.21 -6.15 8.58
N THR A 79 -12.00 -6.24 7.51
CA THR A 79 -11.49 -6.09 6.16
C THR A 79 -11.47 -4.60 5.81
N PRO A 80 -10.30 -4.04 5.48
CA PRO A 80 -10.22 -2.62 5.15
C PRO A 80 -10.87 -2.29 3.82
N SER A 81 -11.15 -1.01 3.62
CA SER A 81 -11.75 -0.52 2.37
C SER A 81 -10.69 0.14 1.51
N LEU A 82 -10.86 0.02 0.19
CA LEU A 82 -10.02 0.68 -0.78
C LEU A 82 -10.89 1.40 -1.79
N ILE A 83 -10.70 2.72 -1.90
CA ILE A 83 -11.45 3.55 -2.83
C ILE A 83 -10.67 3.66 -4.13
N SER A 84 -11.26 3.23 -5.23
CA SER A 84 -10.65 3.33 -6.55
C SER A 84 -11.71 3.81 -7.54
N THR A 85 -11.47 5.00 -8.10
CA THR A 85 -12.40 5.62 -9.04
C THR A 85 -11.85 5.64 -10.47
N HIS A 86 -10.57 5.38 -10.63
CA HIS A 86 -9.88 5.42 -11.92
C HIS A 86 -9.89 4.02 -12.55
N PRO A 87 -10.41 3.85 -13.77
CA PRO A 87 -10.50 2.52 -14.38
C PRO A 87 -9.15 1.78 -14.48
N ASP A 88 -8.07 2.49 -14.78
CA ASP A 88 -6.74 1.87 -14.89
C ASP A 88 -6.24 1.37 -13.55
N ILE A 89 -6.41 2.14 -12.49
CA ILE A 89 -6.02 1.73 -11.14
C ILE A 89 -6.90 0.56 -10.69
N THR A 90 -8.20 0.63 -10.92
CA THR A 90 -9.13 -0.44 -10.57
C THR A 90 -8.73 -1.75 -11.25
N ARG A 91 -8.32 -1.69 -12.51
CA ARG A 91 -7.88 -2.87 -13.25
C ARG A 91 -6.62 -3.47 -12.65
N ILE A 92 -5.65 -2.63 -12.27
CA ILE A 92 -4.38 -3.09 -11.69
C ILE A 92 -4.63 -3.78 -10.35
N ILE A 93 -5.37 -3.16 -9.45
CA ILE A 93 -5.65 -3.76 -8.14
C ILE A 93 -6.47 -5.04 -8.25
N GLY A 94 -7.39 -5.09 -9.21
CA GLY A 94 -8.15 -6.31 -9.49
C GLY A 94 -7.25 -7.43 -9.99
N SER A 95 -6.30 -7.12 -10.86
CA SER A 95 -5.36 -8.11 -11.40
C SER A 95 -4.43 -8.68 -10.33
N MET A 96 -4.19 -7.94 -9.24
CA MET A 96 -3.36 -8.38 -8.12
C MET A 96 -4.13 -9.18 -7.08
N GLY A 97 -5.45 -9.32 -7.25
CA GLY A 97 -6.27 -10.05 -6.29
C GLY A 97 -6.67 -9.23 -5.05
N PHE A 98 -6.63 -7.93 -5.14
CA PHE A 98 -6.91 -7.05 -3.99
C PHE A 98 -8.36 -7.13 -3.50
N ASP A 99 -9.29 -7.62 -4.33
CA ASP A 99 -10.66 -7.87 -3.92
C ASP A 99 -10.78 -8.96 -2.84
N SER A 100 -9.72 -9.75 -2.65
CA SER A 100 -9.71 -10.77 -1.57
C SER A 100 -9.26 -10.21 -0.22
N ILE A 101 -8.61 -9.04 -0.20
CA ILE A 101 -8.08 -8.44 1.03
C ILE A 101 -8.63 -7.06 1.34
N PHE A 102 -9.32 -6.44 0.41
CA PHE A 102 -9.99 -5.15 0.58
C PHE A 102 -11.43 -5.22 0.11
N ILE A 103 -12.26 -4.38 0.69
CA ILE A 103 -13.58 -4.06 0.13
C ILE A 103 -13.33 -2.90 -0.83
N ILE A 104 -13.47 -3.15 -2.13
CA ILE A 104 -13.18 -2.15 -3.15
C ILE A 104 -14.45 -1.36 -3.43
N VAL A 105 -14.38 -0.04 -3.26
CA VAL A 105 -15.49 0.86 -3.52
C VAL A 105 -15.11 1.85 -4.62
N SER A 106 -16.10 2.24 -5.42
CA SER A 106 -15.88 3.08 -6.60
C SER A 106 -16.23 4.55 -6.39
N GLU A 107 -16.72 4.92 -5.23
CA GLU A 107 -17.10 6.29 -4.94
C GLU A 107 -16.28 6.84 -3.78
N PRO A 108 -15.83 8.11 -3.86
CA PRO A 108 -15.09 8.71 -2.75
C PRO A 108 -15.96 8.87 -1.51
N VAL A 109 -15.35 8.66 -0.35
CA VAL A 109 -16.02 8.94 0.92
C VAL A 109 -16.00 10.44 1.15
N SER A 110 -17.16 11.04 1.38
CA SER A 110 -17.35 12.48 1.34
C SER A 110 -16.94 13.27 2.59
N SER A 111 -16.31 12.67 3.59
CA SER A 111 -16.03 13.39 4.84
C SER A 111 -14.60 13.24 5.32
N MET A 112 -13.67 13.54 4.45
CA MET A 112 -12.26 13.50 4.80
C MET A 112 -11.78 14.86 5.31
N GLU A 113 -12.34 15.30 6.41
CA GLU A 113 -11.88 16.50 7.08
C GLU A 113 -10.57 16.18 7.81
N ARG A 114 -9.62 17.10 7.78
CA ARG A 114 -8.36 17.02 8.53
C ARG A 114 -7.34 16.00 8.05
N LEU A 115 -7.20 15.84 6.75
CA LEU A 115 -6.08 15.07 6.19
C LEU A 115 -4.80 15.89 6.36
N GLU A 116 -3.78 15.26 6.91
CA GLU A 116 -2.45 15.86 7.08
C GLU A 116 -1.47 15.19 6.15
N GLU A 117 -0.57 15.97 5.55
CA GLU A 117 0.45 15.43 4.68
C GLU A 117 1.53 14.72 5.50
N ILE A 118 1.92 13.53 5.05
CA ILE A 118 3.00 12.75 5.66
C ILE A 118 4.32 13.21 5.03
N PRO A 119 5.30 13.67 5.83
CA PRO A 119 6.60 14.07 5.30
C PRO A 119 7.31 12.89 4.62
N GLU A 120 7.89 13.15 3.45
CA GLU A 120 8.63 12.14 2.72
C GLU A 120 9.94 11.83 3.44
N LEU A 121 10.22 10.55 3.64
CA LEU A 121 11.48 10.08 4.21
C LEU A 121 12.44 9.73 3.08
N LYS A 122 13.70 10.10 3.26
CA LYS A 122 14.75 9.70 2.33
C LYS A 122 15.18 8.27 2.66
N ALA A 123 15.44 7.49 1.64
CA ALA A 123 15.86 6.11 1.78
C ALA A 123 17.15 5.87 1.02
N SER A 124 18.01 5.01 1.56
CA SER A 124 19.18 4.54 0.85
C SER A 124 18.76 3.56 -0.25
N GLU A 125 19.64 3.33 -1.20
CA GLU A 125 19.40 2.36 -2.26
C GLU A 125 19.11 0.97 -1.68
N GLN A 126 19.84 0.59 -0.64
CA GLN A 126 19.63 -0.70 0.03
C GLN A 126 18.27 -0.79 0.70
N GLN A 127 17.83 0.28 1.35
CA GLN A 127 16.51 0.32 1.97
C GLN A 127 15.40 0.17 0.92
N VAL A 128 15.55 0.82 -0.22
CA VAL A 128 14.58 0.70 -1.32
C VAL A 128 14.55 -0.75 -1.83
N ARG A 129 15.70 -1.37 -2.05
CA ARG A 129 15.78 -2.78 -2.49
C ARG A 129 15.07 -3.71 -1.51
N ASP A 130 15.32 -3.51 -0.21
CA ASP A 130 14.71 -4.35 0.82
C ASP A 130 13.19 -4.24 0.78
N LYS A 131 12.66 -3.04 0.58
CA LYS A 131 11.22 -2.83 0.51
C LYS A 131 10.60 -3.37 -0.78
N VAL A 132 11.29 -3.23 -1.90
CA VAL A 132 10.85 -3.82 -3.17
C VAL A 132 10.74 -5.34 -3.01
N LEU A 133 11.76 -5.96 -2.41
CA LEU A 133 11.75 -7.41 -2.17
C LEU A 133 10.62 -7.82 -1.24
N GLU A 134 10.48 -7.16 -0.10
CA GLU A 134 9.42 -7.45 0.87
C GLU A 134 8.03 -7.33 0.23
N ALA A 135 7.78 -6.22 -0.47
CA ALA A 135 6.48 -5.96 -1.09
C ALA A 135 6.09 -7.05 -2.09
N HIS A 136 7.04 -7.48 -2.91
CA HIS A 136 6.77 -8.51 -3.91
C HIS A 136 6.58 -9.89 -3.31
N LYS A 137 7.30 -10.19 -2.22
CA LYS A 137 7.05 -11.43 -1.47
C LYS A 137 5.65 -11.47 -0.89
N ILE A 138 5.16 -10.33 -0.40
CA ILE A 138 3.79 -10.23 0.12
C ILE A 138 2.79 -10.50 -1.00
N LEU A 139 2.96 -9.87 -2.16
CA LEU A 139 2.07 -10.08 -3.31
C LEU A 139 2.09 -11.55 -3.76
N MET A 140 3.26 -12.17 -3.79
CA MET A 140 3.39 -13.59 -4.15
C MET A 140 2.65 -14.50 -3.19
N GLY A 141 2.60 -14.14 -1.91
CA GLY A 141 1.90 -14.92 -0.90
C GLY A 141 0.38 -14.85 -0.99
N MET A 142 -0.17 -13.91 -1.77
CA MET A 142 -1.60 -13.71 -1.86
C MET A 142 -2.31 -14.75 -2.74
N ASN A 143 -1.72 -15.08 -3.88
CA ASN A 143 -2.34 -16.03 -4.83
C ASN A 143 -1.30 -16.55 -5.83
N GLY A 144 -1.67 -17.60 -6.56
CA GLY A 144 -0.78 -18.24 -7.53
C GLY A 144 -0.42 -17.37 -8.72
N ARG A 145 -1.34 -16.50 -9.14
CA ARG A 145 -1.09 -15.58 -10.26
C ARG A 145 0.00 -14.58 -9.91
N ASN A 146 -0.07 -13.99 -8.72
CA ASN A 146 0.97 -13.07 -8.25
C ASN A 146 2.31 -13.79 -8.11
N ARG A 147 2.30 -15.04 -7.64
CA ARG A 147 3.51 -15.83 -7.51
C ARG A 147 4.20 -16.00 -8.86
N GLU A 148 3.44 -16.38 -9.88
CA GLU A 148 4.00 -16.52 -11.23
C GLU A 148 4.48 -15.20 -11.80
N GLU A 149 3.75 -14.13 -11.55
CA GLU A 149 4.08 -12.79 -12.04
C GLU A 149 5.41 -12.29 -11.49
N PHE A 150 5.69 -12.51 -10.20
CA PHE A 150 6.82 -11.87 -9.50
C PHE A 150 7.96 -12.81 -9.10
N LYS A 151 7.84 -14.11 -9.31
CA LYS A 151 8.87 -15.07 -8.85
C LYS A 151 10.24 -14.80 -9.42
N ASN A 152 10.35 -14.41 -10.69
CA ASN A 152 11.63 -14.14 -11.33
C ASN A 152 12.26 -12.86 -10.79
N LEU A 153 11.45 -11.82 -10.57
CA LEU A 153 11.93 -10.58 -9.97
C LEU A 153 12.46 -10.83 -8.56
N VAL A 154 11.71 -11.55 -7.73
CA VAL A 154 12.12 -11.87 -6.37
C VAL A 154 13.40 -12.68 -6.36
N HIS A 155 13.49 -13.68 -7.24
CA HIS A 155 14.70 -14.49 -7.36
C HIS A 155 15.91 -13.64 -7.72
N ALA A 156 15.77 -12.74 -8.68
CA ALA A 156 16.84 -11.85 -9.09
C ALA A 156 17.29 -10.92 -7.96
N LEU A 157 16.35 -10.36 -7.22
CA LEU A 157 16.67 -9.48 -6.09
C LEU A 157 17.39 -10.24 -4.95
N GLU A 158 16.96 -11.47 -4.68
CA GLU A 158 17.62 -12.31 -3.68
C GLU A 158 19.03 -12.69 -4.08
N CYS A 159 19.26 -12.96 -5.35
CA CYS A 159 20.60 -13.27 -5.86
C CYS A 159 21.54 -12.07 -5.76
N GLU A 160 21.04 -10.85 -5.98
CA GLU A 160 21.85 -9.63 -5.81
C GLU A 160 22.28 -9.42 -4.36
N GLU A 161 21.40 -9.77 -3.40
CA GLU A 161 21.72 -9.64 -1.97
C GLU A 161 22.80 -10.62 -1.51
N THR A 162 22.82 -11.80 -2.10
CA THR A 162 23.77 -12.86 -1.71
C THR A 162 25.06 -12.84 -2.52
N GLY A 163 25.07 -12.08 -3.59
CA GLY A 163 26.26 -11.91 -4.46
C GLY A 163 27.08 -10.71 -4.06
#